data_5ed1fc7194c4e54284e4090fc151b59b
#
_entry.id   5ed1fc7194c4e54284e4090fc151b59b
#
_cell.length_a   1.000
_cell.length_b   1.000
_cell.length_c   1.000
_cell.angle_alpha   90.00
_cell.angle_beta   90.00
_cell.angle_gamma   90.00
#
_symmetry.space_group_name_H-M   'P 1'
#
loop_
_entity.id
_entity.type
_entity.pdbx_description
1 polymer ?
#
loop_
_entity_poly.entity_id
_entity_poly.type
_entity_poly.pdbx_seq_one_letter_code
_entity_poly.pdbx_strand_id
1 'polypeptide(L)'
;MVRFRRDGSLAPYIEVPASYRSALVARLKIMCDLDISERRKPQDGKIKFKKFGPLDIELRVATIPSAGGVEDVVMRILAAGEPIPLEKLGILPGNLERLKSVVEKPYGLFFVCGPTGSGKTTTLHSVLKELNTADTKIWTAEDPVE
;
A
#
# COMPACT_ATOMS: atom_id res chain seq x y z
N MET A 1 -9.44 1.51 -21.71
CA MET A 1 -9.25 0.11 -21.29
C MET A 1 -8.73 0.08 -19.84
N VAL A 2 -9.30 -0.75 -18.97
CA VAL A 2 -8.82 -1.07 -17.63
C VAL A 2 -8.07 -2.38 -17.68
N ARG A 3 -6.92 -2.44 -17.01
CA ARG A 3 -6.06 -3.64 -16.96
C ARG A 3 -5.70 -3.93 -15.51
N PHE A 4 -5.59 -5.19 -15.16
CA PHE A 4 -5.02 -5.62 -13.89
C PHE A 4 -3.60 -6.12 -14.07
N ARG A 5 -2.74 -5.79 -13.11
CA ARG A 5 -1.42 -6.41 -12.99
C ARG A 5 -1.47 -7.49 -11.92
N ARG A 6 -1.15 -8.72 -12.32
CA ARG A 6 -0.99 -9.86 -11.42
C ARG A 6 0.37 -10.51 -11.71
N ASP A 7 1.16 -10.73 -10.70
CA ASP A 7 2.49 -11.37 -10.81
C ASP A 7 3.39 -10.74 -11.89
N GLY A 8 3.38 -9.41 -11.97
CA GLY A 8 4.14 -8.63 -12.94
C GLY A 8 3.51 -8.49 -14.33
N SER A 9 2.52 -9.29 -14.68
CA SER A 9 1.88 -9.29 -16.00
C SER A 9 0.59 -8.48 -16.02
N LEU A 10 0.38 -7.71 -17.10
CA LEU A 10 -0.84 -6.94 -17.32
C LEU A 10 -1.84 -7.75 -18.15
N ALA A 11 -3.05 -7.91 -17.61
CA ALA A 11 -4.17 -8.52 -18.33
C ALA A 11 -5.30 -7.49 -18.55
N PRO A 12 -5.92 -7.44 -19.73
CA PRO A 12 -7.09 -6.61 -19.98
C PRO A 12 -8.27 -7.11 -19.12
N TYR A 13 -9.04 -6.16 -18.57
CA TYR A 13 -10.21 -6.49 -17.75
C TYR A 13 -11.50 -6.00 -18.40
N ILE A 14 -11.60 -4.69 -18.65
CA ILE A 14 -12.80 -4.09 -19.25
C ILE A 14 -12.45 -2.88 -20.12
N GLU A 15 -13.19 -2.71 -21.20
CA GLU A 15 -13.15 -1.51 -22.02
C GLU A 15 -14.23 -0.53 -21.59
N VAL A 16 -13.82 0.70 -21.31
CA VAL A 16 -14.72 1.81 -21.00
C VAL A 16 -14.78 2.72 -22.24
N PRO A 17 -15.97 3.10 -22.72
CA PRO A 17 -16.09 4.01 -23.83
C PRO A 17 -15.33 5.31 -23.61
N ALA A 18 -14.70 5.85 -24.66
CA ALA A 18 -13.85 7.03 -24.56
C ALA A 18 -14.59 8.27 -24.02
N SER A 19 -15.90 8.36 -24.24
CA SER A 19 -16.78 9.42 -23.72
C SER A 19 -16.79 9.51 -22.18
N TYR A 20 -16.54 8.42 -21.47
CA TYR A 20 -16.50 8.39 -20.00
C TYR A 20 -15.12 8.67 -19.41
N ARG A 21 -14.07 8.80 -20.25
CA ARG A 21 -12.69 8.91 -19.79
C ARG A 21 -12.48 10.05 -18.79
N SER A 22 -12.87 11.27 -19.18
CA SER A 22 -12.69 12.44 -18.32
C SER A 22 -13.52 12.36 -17.03
N ALA A 23 -14.76 11.88 -17.14
CA ALA A 23 -15.64 11.73 -15.98
C ALA A 23 -15.10 10.68 -14.99
N LEU A 24 -14.55 9.58 -15.49
CA LEU A 24 -13.95 8.54 -14.67
C LEU A 24 -12.74 9.06 -13.90
N VAL A 25 -11.81 9.74 -14.59
CA VAL A 25 -10.63 10.33 -13.96
C VAL A 25 -11.02 11.38 -12.92
N ALA A 26 -11.94 12.28 -13.26
CA ALA A 26 -12.44 13.30 -12.35
C ALA A 26 -13.07 12.66 -11.09
N ARG A 27 -13.86 11.61 -11.25
CA ARG A 27 -14.45 10.88 -10.13
C ARG A 27 -13.41 10.24 -9.22
N LEU A 28 -12.38 9.63 -9.79
CA LEU A 28 -11.27 9.05 -9.02
C LEU A 28 -10.50 10.13 -8.26
N LYS A 29 -10.23 11.28 -8.90
CA LYS A 29 -9.60 12.42 -8.22
C LYS A 29 -10.42 12.92 -7.03
N ILE A 30 -11.73 13.05 -7.19
CA ILE A 30 -12.63 13.45 -6.09
C ILE A 30 -12.58 12.44 -4.93
N MET A 31 -12.57 11.15 -5.24
CA MET A 31 -12.49 10.11 -4.22
C MET A 31 -11.16 10.11 -3.44
N CYS A 32 -10.11 10.72 -4.00
CA CYS A 32 -8.78 10.85 -3.41
C CYS A 32 -8.50 12.23 -2.83
N ASP A 33 -9.47 13.16 -2.87
CA ASP A 33 -9.29 14.57 -2.51
C ASP A 33 -8.18 15.28 -3.34
N LEU A 34 -8.05 14.89 -4.63
CA LEU A 34 -7.11 15.49 -5.58
C LEU A 34 -7.74 16.64 -6.36
N ASP A 35 -6.89 17.54 -6.89
CA ASP A 35 -7.33 18.66 -7.72
C ASP A 35 -7.77 18.17 -9.11
N ILE A 36 -9.07 18.30 -9.42
CA ILE A 36 -9.65 17.93 -10.71
C ILE A 36 -9.30 18.89 -11.85
N SER A 37 -8.90 20.12 -11.51
CA SER A 37 -8.53 21.14 -12.50
C SER A 37 -7.09 20.98 -13.00
N GLU A 38 -6.19 20.49 -12.16
CA GLU A 38 -4.79 20.27 -12.53
C GLU A 38 -4.64 18.94 -13.28
N ARG A 39 -4.26 19.02 -14.55
CA ARG A 39 -4.09 17.87 -15.46
C ARG A 39 -2.69 17.75 -16.03
N ARG A 40 -1.81 18.68 -15.71
CA ARG A 40 -0.44 18.77 -16.26
C ARG A 40 0.60 18.20 -15.32
N LYS A 41 0.26 18.01 -14.06
CA LYS A 41 1.17 17.49 -13.03
C LYS A 41 0.67 16.14 -12.51
N PRO A 42 1.57 15.21 -12.23
CA PRO A 42 1.20 13.98 -11.50
C PRO A 42 0.62 14.34 -10.13
N GLN A 43 -0.36 13.55 -9.70
CA GLN A 43 -0.95 13.67 -8.36
C GLN A 43 -1.07 12.30 -7.74
N ASP A 44 -0.85 12.19 -6.43
CA ASP A 44 -0.98 10.98 -5.64
C ASP A 44 -2.04 11.16 -4.56
N GLY A 45 -2.83 10.13 -4.31
CA GLY A 45 -3.85 10.12 -3.27
C GLY A 45 -4.23 8.72 -2.84
N LYS A 46 -5.14 8.66 -1.88
CA LYS A 46 -5.63 7.41 -1.31
C LYS A 46 -7.14 7.36 -1.28
N ILE A 47 -7.71 6.21 -1.58
CA ILE A 47 -9.15 5.94 -1.44
C ILE A 47 -9.35 4.92 -0.34
N LYS A 48 -10.01 5.30 0.76
CA LYS A 48 -10.56 4.35 1.71
C LYS A 48 -11.86 3.81 1.13
N PHE A 49 -11.79 2.65 0.48
CA PHE A 49 -12.90 2.12 -0.33
C PHE A 49 -14.15 1.79 0.49
N LYS A 50 -14.00 1.55 1.78
CA LYS A 50 -15.12 1.36 2.73
C LYS A 50 -16.15 2.49 2.70
N LYS A 51 -15.74 3.72 2.32
CA LYS A 51 -16.67 4.85 2.15
C LYS A 51 -17.58 4.73 0.92
N PHE A 52 -17.22 3.88 -0.03
CA PHE A 52 -17.85 3.79 -1.35
C PHE A 52 -18.39 2.39 -1.67
N GLY A 53 -18.00 1.37 -0.88
CA GLY A 53 -18.41 -0.01 -1.11
C GLY A 53 -18.18 -0.90 0.12
N PRO A 54 -18.54 -2.19 0.03
CA PRO A 54 -18.54 -3.09 1.18
C PRO A 54 -17.14 -3.57 1.58
N LEU A 55 -16.14 -3.37 0.73
CA LEU A 55 -14.78 -3.87 0.97
C LEU A 55 -13.99 -2.91 1.84
N ASP A 56 -13.34 -3.43 2.87
CA ASP A 56 -12.42 -2.68 3.72
C ASP A 56 -11.01 -2.78 3.15
N ILE A 57 -10.77 -2.02 2.09
CA ILE A 57 -9.48 -1.92 1.42
C ILE A 57 -9.11 -0.45 1.21
N GLU A 58 -7.83 -0.18 1.15
CA GLU A 58 -7.28 1.10 0.74
C GLU A 58 -6.69 0.97 -0.67
N LEU A 59 -6.96 1.96 -1.52
CA LEU A 59 -6.37 2.07 -2.85
C LEU A 59 -5.43 3.26 -2.85
N ARG A 60 -4.17 3.05 -3.20
CA ARG A 60 -3.27 4.13 -3.55
C ARG A 60 -3.44 4.45 -5.02
N VAL A 61 -3.68 5.72 -5.33
CA VAL A 61 -4.00 6.20 -6.68
C VAL A 61 -2.95 7.21 -7.11
N ALA A 62 -2.40 7.01 -8.29
CA ALA A 62 -1.55 8.00 -8.96
C ALA A 62 -2.18 8.38 -10.29
N THR A 63 -2.31 9.68 -10.54
CA THR A 63 -2.70 10.23 -11.85
C THR A 63 -1.47 10.76 -12.55
N ILE A 64 -1.28 10.39 -13.81
CA ILE A 64 -0.09 10.71 -14.59
C ILE A 64 -0.54 11.36 -15.90
N PRO A 65 -0.11 12.61 -16.17
CA PRO A 65 -0.38 13.25 -17.46
C PRO A 65 0.22 12.46 -18.61
N SER A 66 -0.57 12.29 -19.66
CA SER A 66 -0.19 11.62 -20.90
C SER A 66 -0.39 12.51 -22.11
N ALA A 67 0.15 12.13 -23.25
CA ALA A 67 0.03 12.89 -24.50
C ALA A 67 -1.44 13.18 -24.86
N GLY A 68 -1.69 14.35 -25.43
CA GLY A 68 -3.03 14.77 -25.84
C GLY A 68 -3.93 15.29 -24.72
N GLY A 69 -3.36 15.73 -23.59
CA GLY A 69 -4.10 16.33 -22.48
C GLY A 69 -4.99 15.36 -21.69
N VAL A 70 -4.66 14.08 -21.78
CA VAL A 70 -5.33 13.00 -21.04
C VAL A 70 -4.48 12.57 -19.85
N GLU A 71 -5.09 11.88 -18.91
CA GLU A 71 -4.42 11.35 -17.74
C GLU A 71 -4.59 9.83 -17.68
N ASP A 72 -3.51 9.14 -17.38
CA ASP A 72 -3.54 7.74 -16.99
C ASP A 72 -3.66 7.64 -15.47
N VAL A 73 -4.36 6.61 -15.01
CA VAL A 73 -4.54 6.35 -13.58
C VAL A 73 -3.99 4.99 -13.25
N VAL A 74 -3.12 4.96 -12.26
CA VAL A 74 -2.58 3.72 -11.69
C VAL A 74 -3.10 3.57 -10.27
N MET A 75 -3.69 2.41 -9.98
CA MET A 75 -4.19 2.10 -8.63
C MET A 75 -3.50 0.86 -8.09
N ARG A 76 -2.99 0.96 -6.86
CA ARG A 76 -2.49 -0.19 -6.11
C ARG A 76 -3.50 -0.52 -5.02
N ILE A 77 -3.91 -1.78 -4.97
CA ILE A 77 -4.78 -2.29 -3.91
C ILE A 77 -3.89 -2.62 -2.71
N LEU A 78 -4.12 -1.94 -1.61
CA LEU A 78 -3.50 -2.23 -0.32
C LEU A 78 -4.51 -3.05 0.47
N ALA A 79 -4.17 -4.30 0.76
CA ALA A 79 -5.02 -5.12 1.60
C ALA A 79 -4.98 -4.56 3.03
N ALA A 80 -6.14 -4.14 3.54
CA ALA A 80 -6.29 -3.89 4.96
C ALA A 80 -6.25 -5.25 5.66
N GLY A 81 -5.13 -5.60 6.25
CA GLY A 81 -4.96 -6.84 7.01
C GLY A 81 -4.21 -6.55 8.30
N GLU A 82 -4.60 -7.22 9.38
CA GLU A 82 -3.76 -7.20 10.57
C GLU A 82 -2.38 -7.79 10.25
N PRO A 83 -1.29 -7.21 10.81
CA PRO A 83 0.03 -7.78 10.65
C PRO A 83 0.05 -9.25 11.05
N ILE A 84 0.74 -10.06 10.25
CA ILE A 84 0.88 -11.50 10.50
C ILE A 84 1.64 -11.70 11.82
N PRO A 85 1.18 -12.55 12.74
CA PRO A 85 1.94 -12.87 13.93
C PRO A 85 3.33 -13.42 13.59
N LEU A 86 4.36 -13.11 14.39
CA LEU A 86 5.75 -13.54 14.15
C LEU A 86 5.87 -15.05 13.96
N GLU A 87 5.07 -15.84 14.69
CA GLU A 87 5.03 -17.30 14.62
C GLU A 87 4.58 -17.83 13.26
N LYS A 88 3.81 -17.03 12.53
CA LYS A 88 3.25 -17.40 11.22
C LYS A 88 4.10 -16.93 10.04
N LEU A 89 5.21 -16.24 10.28
CA LEU A 89 6.12 -15.79 9.22
C LEU A 89 6.98 -16.90 8.61
N GLY A 90 6.90 -18.14 9.13
CA GLY A 90 7.73 -19.26 8.66
C GLY A 90 9.18 -19.21 9.14
N ILE A 91 9.48 -18.43 10.19
CA ILE A 91 10.81 -18.36 10.81
C ILE A 91 11.04 -19.66 11.59
N LEU A 92 12.24 -20.23 11.45
CA LEU A 92 12.63 -21.42 12.23
C LEU A 92 12.55 -21.14 13.74
N PRO A 93 12.08 -22.10 14.58
CA PRO A 93 11.82 -21.87 16.01
C PRO A 93 13.01 -21.26 16.75
N GLY A 94 14.21 -21.78 16.60
CA GLY A 94 15.40 -21.24 17.25
C GLY A 94 15.80 -19.82 16.79
N ASN A 95 15.47 -19.44 15.55
CA ASN A 95 15.67 -18.10 15.05
C ASN A 95 14.57 -17.16 15.55
N LEU A 96 13.35 -17.64 15.70
CA LEU A 96 12.24 -16.87 16.26
C LEU A 96 12.52 -16.47 17.71
N GLU A 97 12.99 -17.38 18.55
CA GLU A 97 13.39 -17.09 19.92
C GLU A 97 14.50 -16.04 20.00
N ARG A 98 15.52 -16.18 19.14
CA ARG A 98 16.60 -15.17 19.04
C ARG A 98 16.08 -13.82 18.59
N LEU A 99 15.19 -13.79 17.60
CA LEU A 99 14.56 -12.57 17.12
C LEU A 99 13.81 -11.87 18.26
N LYS A 100 12.94 -12.58 18.97
CA LYS A 100 12.20 -12.04 20.13
C LYS A 100 13.15 -11.47 21.18
N SER A 101 14.17 -12.20 21.56
CA SER A 101 15.15 -11.75 22.56
C SER A 101 15.94 -10.50 22.14
N VAL A 102 16.10 -10.25 20.83
CA VAL A 102 16.80 -9.06 20.32
C VAL A 102 15.88 -7.85 20.24
N VAL A 103 14.64 -8.03 19.74
CA VAL A 103 13.70 -6.91 19.56
C VAL A 103 13.12 -6.39 20.87
N GLU A 104 13.13 -7.19 21.93
CA GLU A 104 12.71 -6.78 23.29
C GLU A 104 13.74 -5.91 24.02
N LYS A 105 14.96 -5.77 23.46
CA LYS A 105 15.99 -4.95 24.12
C LYS A 105 15.61 -3.47 24.07
N PRO A 106 15.86 -2.71 25.15
CA PRO A 106 15.46 -1.30 25.25
C PRO A 106 16.31 -0.36 24.39
N TYR A 107 17.34 -0.85 23.72
CA TYR A 107 18.23 -0.06 22.85
C TYR A 107 18.86 -0.93 21.77
N GLY A 108 19.27 -0.30 20.69
CA GLY A 108 19.95 -0.95 19.58
C GLY A 108 19.39 -0.52 18.22
N LEU A 109 19.89 -1.16 17.17
CA LEU A 109 19.41 -1.02 15.81
C LEU A 109 19.06 -2.41 15.27
N PHE A 110 17.92 -2.51 14.63
CA PHE A 110 17.46 -3.73 13.98
C PHE A 110 17.20 -3.43 12.49
N PHE A 111 17.94 -4.09 11.61
CA PHE A 111 17.81 -3.90 10.17
C PHE A 111 17.13 -5.09 9.51
N VAL A 112 16.17 -4.81 8.63
CA VAL A 112 15.54 -5.80 7.75
C VAL A 112 15.93 -5.47 6.31
N CYS A 113 16.78 -6.27 5.71
CA CYS A 113 17.32 -6.05 4.37
C CYS A 113 16.86 -7.14 3.40
N GLY A 114 16.70 -6.79 2.14
CA GLY A 114 16.34 -7.73 1.08
C GLY A 114 15.78 -7.02 -0.16
N PRO A 115 15.60 -7.73 -1.28
CA PRO A 115 15.02 -7.18 -2.50
C PRO A 115 13.54 -6.84 -2.33
N THR A 116 12.96 -6.17 -3.33
CA THR A 116 11.52 -5.89 -3.37
C THR A 116 10.73 -7.20 -3.38
N GLY A 117 9.66 -7.26 -2.57
CA GLY A 117 8.81 -8.46 -2.46
C GLY A 117 9.36 -9.56 -1.54
N SER A 118 10.50 -9.34 -0.85
CA SER A 118 11.08 -10.33 0.09
C SER A 118 10.40 -10.39 1.46
N GLY A 119 9.36 -9.60 1.70
CA GLY A 119 8.64 -9.59 2.98
C GLY A 119 9.21 -8.64 4.04
N LYS A 120 10.04 -7.65 3.67
CA LYS A 120 10.61 -6.68 4.63
C LYS A 120 9.53 -5.97 5.45
N THR A 121 8.59 -5.31 4.78
CA THR A 121 7.48 -4.58 5.40
C THR A 121 6.64 -5.52 6.27
N THR A 122 6.31 -6.70 5.76
CA THR A 122 5.58 -7.73 6.51
C THR A 122 6.30 -8.11 7.80
N THR A 123 7.61 -8.35 7.73
CA THR A 123 8.43 -8.69 8.90
C THR A 123 8.46 -7.54 9.91
N LEU A 124 8.67 -6.30 9.45
CA LEU A 124 8.69 -5.12 10.32
C LEU A 124 7.35 -4.92 11.02
N HIS A 125 6.23 -5.01 10.30
CA HIS A 125 4.89 -4.87 10.90
C HIS A 125 4.61 -5.99 11.91
N SER A 126 5.07 -7.22 11.66
CA SER A 126 4.93 -8.32 12.60
C SER A 126 5.75 -8.09 13.88
N VAL A 127 6.98 -7.57 13.75
CA VAL A 127 7.81 -7.17 14.90
C VAL A 127 7.17 -6.04 15.67
N LEU A 128 6.70 -5.00 14.98
CA LEU A 128 6.01 -3.87 15.63
C LEU A 128 4.74 -4.30 16.35
N LYS A 129 3.98 -5.25 15.78
CA LYS A 129 2.80 -5.83 16.44
C LYS A 129 3.16 -6.52 17.76
N GLU A 130 4.26 -7.26 17.79
CA GLU A 130 4.76 -7.92 19.02
C GLU A 130 5.13 -6.90 20.10
N LEU A 131 5.77 -5.80 19.70
CA LEU A 131 6.21 -4.74 20.60
C LEU A 131 5.11 -3.75 21.03
N ASN A 132 3.99 -3.74 20.31
CA ASN A 132 2.90 -2.79 20.53
C ASN A 132 2.03 -3.20 21.72
N THR A 133 2.46 -2.87 22.90
CA THR A 133 1.72 -3.05 24.16
C THR A 133 1.06 -1.75 24.59
N ALA A 134 0.15 -1.83 25.57
CA ALA A 134 -0.52 -0.64 26.13
C ALA A 134 0.45 0.41 26.70
N ASP A 135 1.62 -0.02 27.14
CA ASP A 135 2.63 0.83 27.79
C ASP A 135 3.72 1.30 26.83
N THR A 136 3.68 0.85 25.55
CA THR A 136 4.72 1.16 24.57
C THR A 136 4.21 2.15 23.54
N LYS A 137 4.91 3.28 23.37
CA LYS A 137 4.66 4.23 22.30
C LYS A 137 5.62 3.99 21.15
N ILE A 138 5.08 3.64 19.98
CA ILE A 138 5.84 3.39 18.75
C ILE A 138 5.68 4.56 17.78
N TRP A 139 6.79 5.00 17.18
CA TRP A 139 6.82 5.98 16.12
C TRP A 139 7.36 5.33 14.85
N THR A 140 6.68 5.56 13.73
CA THR A 140 7.16 5.15 12.41
C THR A 140 7.40 6.37 11.53
N ALA A 141 8.39 6.27 10.65
CA ALA A 141 8.62 7.21 9.56
C ALA A 141 8.68 6.40 8.26
N GLU A 142 7.74 6.63 7.38
CA GLU A 142 7.55 5.82 6.17
C GLU A 142 7.41 6.72 4.95
N ASP A 143 7.99 6.29 3.82
CA ASP A 143 7.82 6.96 2.53
C ASP A 143 7.59 5.91 1.43
N PRO A 144 6.34 5.76 1.01
CA PRO A 144 5.10 6.27 1.61
C PRO A 144 4.63 5.44 2.81
N VAL A 145 3.71 5.98 3.60
CA VAL A 145 3.02 5.22 4.66
C VAL A 145 2.19 4.10 4.02
N GLU A 146 2.46 2.86 4.41
CA GLU A 146 1.74 1.64 3.99
C GLU A 146 0.74 1.16 5.04
#